data_9b47558a95b825baee36c7c9bd668f4b
#
_entry.id   9b47558a95b825baee36c7c9bd668f4b
#
_cell.length_a   1.000
_cell.length_b   1.000
_cell.length_c   1.000
_cell.angle_alpha   90.00
_cell.angle_beta   90.00
_cell.angle_gamma   90.00
#
_symmetry.space_group_name_H-M   'P 1'
#
loop_
_entity.id
_entity.type
_entity.pdbx_description
1 polymer ?
#
loop_
_entity_poly.entity_id
_entity_poly.type
_entity_poly.pdbx_seq_one_letter_code
_entity_poly.pdbx_strand_id
1 'polypeptide(L)'
;MRKVAVVIGSQTDLPQCKEGLTLLQNAVESGQIQLYLDSVFISSIHRATDDTLNQLADISKSEDVDILITGAGWANHLTGVCDAYLRYGLDDVRTRVIGVAFEDKDDQTHTQAAVASIVNVPGTQVIYQDDGGIFIGADGFTRACQFAISDELPAIKLPEARPQVRMSLADAIAKGG
;
A
#
# COMPACT_ATOMS: atom_id res chain seq x y z
N MET A 1 8.29 19.97 0.73
CA MET A 1 8.10 19.23 -0.54
C MET A 1 7.80 17.80 -0.16
N ARG A 2 6.73 17.23 -0.70
CA ARG A 2 6.28 15.87 -0.34
C ARG A 2 7.19 14.81 -0.95
N LYS A 3 7.52 13.76 -0.19
CA LYS A 3 8.30 12.62 -0.67
C LYS A 3 7.41 11.38 -0.80
N VAL A 4 7.45 10.77 -1.97
CA VAL A 4 6.62 9.62 -2.36
C VAL A 4 7.51 8.39 -2.58
N ALA A 5 7.17 7.26 -1.98
CA ALA A 5 7.74 5.95 -2.30
C ALA A 5 6.72 5.12 -3.09
N VAL A 6 7.22 4.23 -3.96
CA VAL A 6 6.36 3.35 -4.78
C VAL A 6 6.86 1.91 -4.68
N VAL A 7 5.98 0.99 -4.33
CA VAL A 7 6.25 -0.46 -4.27
C VAL A 7 5.18 -1.22 -5.06
N ILE A 8 5.60 -1.96 -6.08
CA ILE A 8 4.72 -2.74 -6.97
C ILE A 8 5.00 -4.24 -6.77
N GLY A 9 3.95 -5.04 -6.66
CA GLY A 9 4.03 -6.46 -6.32
C GLY A 9 4.72 -7.33 -7.36
N SER A 10 4.68 -6.94 -8.64
CA SER A 10 5.27 -7.71 -9.75
C SER A 10 5.67 -6.82 -10.92
N GLN A 11 6.70 -7.24 -11.66
CA GLN A 11 7.04 -6.60 -12.94
C GLN A 11 5.91 -6.72 -13.97
N THR A 12 5.10 -7.76 -13.88
CA THR A 12 3.95 -7.96 -14.78
C THR A 12 2.86 -6.88 -14.60
N ASP A 13 2.87 -6.16 -13.48
CA ASP A 13 1.92 -5.10 -13.19
C ASP A 13 2.36 -3.73 -13.76
N LEU A 14 3.64 -3.58 -14.15
CA LEU A 14 4.20 -2.32 -14.65
C LEU A 14 3.45 -1.71 -15.85
N PRO A 15 2.90 -2.49 -16.81
CA PRO A 15 2.09 -1.90 -17.87
C PRO A 15 0.91 -1.07 -17.37
N GLN A 16 0.32 -1.43 -16.24
CA GLN A 16 -0.76 -0.66 -15.60
C GLN A 16 -0.25 0.58 -14.85
N CYS A 17 1.05 0.64 -14.57
CA CYS A 17 1.65 1.76 -13.84
C CYS A 17 2.13 2.91 -14.75
N LYS A 18 2.27 2.69 -16.06
CA LYS A 18 2.99 3.56 -16.98
C LYS A 18 2.55 5.03 -16.91
N GLU A 19 1.26 5.29 -17.01
CA GLU A 19 0.74 6.67 -17.04
C GLU A 19 0.92 7.37 -15.68
N GLY A 20 0.60 6.68 -14.58
CA GLY A 20 0.81 7.21 -13.24
C GLY A 20 2.28 7.47 -12.91
N LEU A 21 3.21 6.58 -13.32
CA LEU A 21 4.64 6.80 -13.15
C LEU A 21 5.14 8.00 -13.97
N THR A 22 4.62 8.19 -15.19
CA THR A 22 4.94 9.38 -16.01
C THR A 22 4.45 10.65 -15.31
N LEU A 23 3.28 10.62 -14.71
CA LEU A 23 2.75 11.74 -13.94
C LEU A 23 3.61 12.07 -12.71
N LEU A 24 4.07 11.06 -11.96
CA LEU A 24 5.01 11.26 -10.85
C LEU A 24 6.33 11.84 -11.33
N GLN A 25 6.88 11.36 -12.46
CA GLN A 25 8.11 11.89 -13.06
C GLN A 25 7.97 13.37 -13.38
N ASN A 26 6.89 13.78 -14.04
CA ASN A 26 6.63 15.19 -14.35
C ASN A 26 6.52 16.05 -13.08
N ALA A 27 5.91 15.51 -12.02
CA ALA A 27 5.80 16.20 -10.74
C ALA A 27 7.16 16.34 -10.02
N VAL A 28 8.07 15.36 -10.18
CA VAL A 28 9.46 15.45 -9.71
C VAL A 28 10.22 16.52 -10.50
N GLU A 29 10.15 16.48 -11.83
CA GLU A 29 10.83 17.43 -12.72
C GLU A 29 10.37 18.88 -12.49
N SER A 30 9.09 19.07 -12.16
CA SER A 30 8.53 20.41 -11.81
C SER A 30 8.77 20.81 -10.36
N GLY A 31 9.38 19.97 -9.53
CA GLY A 31 9.68 20.25 -8.14
C GLY A 31 8.47 20.24 -7.20
N GLN A 32 7.37 19.60 -7.58
CA GLN A 32 6.18 19.45 -6.74
C GLN A 32 6.35 18.37 -5.67
N ILE A 33 7.03 17.28 -6.02
CA ILE A 33 7.32 16.16 -5.13
C ILE A 33 8.77 15.71 -5.27
N GLN A 34 9.21 14.80 -4.37
CA GLN A 34 10.42 14.00 -4.51
C GLN A 34 10.05 12.52 -4.53
N LEU A 35 10.75 11.73 -5.33
CA LEU A 35 10.64 10.28 -5.27
C LEU A 35 11.69 9.73 -4.29
N TYR A 36 11.27 8.79 -3.43
CA TYR A 36 12.19 8.14 -2.49
C TYR A 36 13.23 7.30 -3.25
N LEU A 37 14.51 7.60 -3.02
CA LEU A 37 15.67 7.00 -3.70
C LEU A 37 15.61 7.05 -5.25
N ASP A 38 14.85 7.98 -5.82
CA ASP A 38 14.63 8.10 -7.28
C ASP A 38 14.29 6.75 -7.95
N SER A 39 13.51 5.91 -7.24
CA SER A 39 13.29 4.52 -7.62
C SER A 39 11.86 4.05 -7.41
N VAL A 40 11.44 3.10 -8.25
CA VAL A 40 10.25 2.27 -8.03
C VAL A 40 10.72 0.87 -7.63
N PHE A 41 10.20 0.37 -6.53
CA PHE A 41 10.55 -0.94 -6.01
C PHE A 41 9.57 -2.00 -6.50
N ILE A 42 10.09 -3.11 -7.00
CA ILE A 42 9.29 -4.26 -7.39
C ILE A 42 9.54 -5.35 -6.36
N SER A 43 8.55 -5.60 -5.51
CA SER A 43 8.71 -6.53 -4.40
C SER A 43 7.43 -7.31 -4.10
N SER A 44 7.51 -8.62 -4.21
CA SER A 44 6.41 -9.53 -3.84
C SER A 44 6.47 -9.83 -2.36
N ILE A 45 5.46 -9.41 -1.61
CA ILE A 45 5.38 -9.69 -0.17
C ILE A 45 5.45 -11.20 0.16
N HIS A 46 5.04 -12.07 -0.74
CA HIS A 46 5.07 -13.53 -0.53
C HIS A 46 6.40 -14.18 -0.89
N ARG A 47 7.20 -13.59 -1.81
CA ARG A 47 8.41 -14.19 -2.35
C ARG A 47 9.69 -13.45 -1.96
N ALA A 48 9.55 -12.22 -1.45
CA ALA A 48 10.62 -11.37 -0.96
C ALA A 48 10.16 -10.65 0.32
N THR A 49 9.63 -11.42 1.27
CA THR A 49 9.01 -10.88 2.50
C THR A 49 9.98 -10.04 3.30
N ASP A 50 11.16 -10.59 3.60
CA ASP A 50 12.16 -9.89 4.42
C ASP A 50 12.68 -8.63 3.73
N ASP A 51 12.92 -8.68 2.42
CA ASP A 51 13.36 -7.52 1.65
C ASP A 51 12.30 -6.41 1.67
N THR A 52 11.02 -6.79 1.51
CA THR A 52 9.90 -5.84 1.56
C THR A 52 9.79 -5.20 2.95
N LEU A 53 9.86 -5.99 4.02
CA LEU A 53 9.75 -5.47 5.40
C LEU A 53 10.97 -4.61 5.77
N ASN A 54 12.17 -4.99 5.37
CA ASN A 54 13.38 -4.18 5.58
C ASN A 54 13.27 -2.84 4.87
N GLN A 55 12.76 -2.83 3.63
CA GLN A 55 12.54 -1.60 2.90
C GLN A 55 11.50 -0.69 3.57
N LEU A 56 10.42 -1.24 4.10
CA LEU A 56 9.44 -0.48 4.88
C LEU A 56 10.08 0.12 6.14
N ALA A 57 10.94 -0.65 6.81
CA ALA A 57 11.68 -0.15 7.96
C ALA A 57 12.62 1.01 7.59
N ASP A 58 13.26 0.95 6.43
CA ASP A 58 14.12 2.05 5.94
C ASP A 58 13.30 3.27 5.53
N ILE A 59 12.15 3.10 4.90
CA ILE A 59 11.18 4.18 4.60
C ILE A 59 10.74 4.86 5.90
N SER A 60 10.34 4.09 6.90
CA SER A 60 9.90 4.63 8.19
C SER A 60 11.02 5.36 8.93
N LYS A 61 12.24 4.83 8.92
CA LYS A 61 13.43 5.46 9.55
C LYS A 61 13.90 6.73 8.85
N SER A 62 13.65 6.87 7.55
CA SER A 62 14.06 8.06 6.80
C SER A 62 13.37 9.34 7.30
N GLU A 63 12.22 9.19 7.98
CA GLU A 63 11.43 10.26 8.60
C GLU A 63 10.90 11.35 7.64
N ASP A 64 11.13 11.22 6.35
CA ASP A 64 10.76 12.22 5.34
C ASP A 64 9.83 11.69 4.23
N VAL A 65 9.48 10.40 4.27
CA VAL A 65 8.50 9.84 3.32
C VAL A 65 7.08 10.08 3.83
N ASP A 66 6.30 10.82 3.04
CA ASP A 66 4.92 11.19 3.37
C ASP A 66 3.92 10.16 2.88
N ILE A 67 4.23 9.52 1.75
CA ILE A 67 3.33 8.61 1.05
C ILE A 67 4.09 7.40 0.55
N LEU A 68 3.47 6.24 0.72
CA LEU A 68 3.82 4.98 0.08
C LEU A 68 2.67 4.54 -0.83
N ILE A 69 2.88 4.58 -2.15
CA ILE A 69 1.96 3.99 -3.12
C ILE A 69 2.30 2.51 -3.28
N THR A 70 1.32 1.64 -3.07
CA THR A 70 1.46 0.20 -3.25
C THR A 70 0.45 -0.30 -4.27
N GLY A 71 0.85 -1.26 -5.11
CA GLY A 71 -0.04 -1.87 -6.07
C GLY A 71 0.30 -3.33 -6.32
N ALA A 72 -0.70 -4.19 -6.38
CA ALA A 72 -0.57 -5.58 -6.77
C ALA A 72 -1.87 -6.12 -7.35
N GLY A 73 -1.75 -7.11 -8.23
CA GLY A 73 -2.86 -7.90 -8.71
C GLY A 73 -3.14 -9.13 -7.83
N TRP A 74 -4.03 -9.99 -8.27
CA TRP A 74 -4.49 -11.20 -7.59
C TRP A 74 -5.04 -10.87 -6.18
N ALA A 75 -4.52 -11.49 -5.13
CA ALA A 75 -4.81 -11.08 -3.77
C ALA A 75 -3.75 -10.06 -3.32
N ASN A 76 -4.08 -8.79 -3.31
CA ASN A 76 -3.16 -7.70 -2.97
C ASN A 76 -2.84 -7.66 -1.47
N HIS A 77 -2.15 -8.69 -0.97
CA HIS A 77 -1.70 -8.70 0.42
C HIS A 77 -0.59 -7.68 0.69
N LEU A 78 0.15 -7.26 -0.35
CA LEU A 78 1.22 -6.27 -0.22
C LEU A 78 0.75 -5.01 0.48
N THR A 79 -0.34 -4.42 0.01
CA THR A 79 -0.90 -3.17 0.55
C THR A 79 -1.26 -3.29 2.03
N GLY A 80 -2.02 -4.33 2.38
CA GLY A 80 -2.45 -4.53 3.77
C GLY A 80 -1.29 -4.81 4.73
N VAL A 81 -0.27 -5.56 4.27
CA VAL A 81 0.93 -5.82 5.07
C VAL A 81 1.76 -4.54 5.24
N CYS A 82 1.91 -3.72 4.18
CA CYS A 82 2.61 -2.44 4.28
C CYS A 82 1.96 -1.53 5.33
N ASP A 83 0.64 -1.35 5.28
CA ASP A 83 -0.07 -0.52 6.26
C ASP A 83 0.07 -1.10 7.67
N ALA A 84 -0.21 -2.40 7.85
CA ALA A 84 -0.13 -3.04 9.16
C ALA A 84 1.29 -2.97 9.76
N TYR A 85 2.33 -3.20 8.97
CA TYR A 85 3.70 -3.17 9.47
C TYR A 85 4.15 -1.76 9.84
N LEU A 86 3.83 -0.75 9.03
CA LEU A 86 4.09 0.64 9.39
C LEU A 86 3.39 1.01 10.71
N ARG A 87 2.09 0.68 10.87
CA ARG A 87 1.29 1.06 12.05
C ARG A 87 1.64 0.29 13.30
N TYR A 88 1.65 -1.05 13.23
CA TYR A 88 1.76 -1.92 14.40
C TYR A 88 3.17 -2.47 14.64
N GLY A 89 4.03 -2.46 13.62
CA GLY A 89 5.40 -2.93 13.73
C GLY A 89 6.40 -1.81 13.96
N LEU A 90 6.14 -0.63 13.40
CA LEU A 90 7.09 0.50 13.41
C LEU A 90 6.53 1.76 14.07
N ASP A 91 5.29 1.76 14.53
CA ASP A 91 4.58 2.91 15.12
C ASP A 91 4.62 4.18 14.20
N ASP A 92 4.71 3.96 12.89
CA ASP A 92 4.76 5.04 11.92
C ASP A 92 3.37 5.64 11.71
N VAL A 93 3.21 6.92 12.05
CA VAL A 93 1.99 7.72 11.86
C VAL A 93 2.17 8.84 10.84
N ARG A 94 3.24 8.78 10.04
CA ARG A 94 3.56 9.80 9.03
C ARG A 94 3.30 9.30 7.62
N THR A 95 3.81 8.12 7.28
CA THR A 95 3.73 7.54 5.95
C THR A 95 2.32 7.04 5.64
N ARG A 96 1.57 7.73 4.78
CA ARG A 96 0.24 7.29 4.31
C ARG A 96 0.43 6.20 3.27
N VAL A 97 -0.35 5.14 3.36
CA VAL A 97 -0.36 4.07 2.37
C VAL A 97 -1.53 4.28 1.41
N ILE A 98 -1.22 4.38 0.13
CA ILE A 98 -2.21 4.38 -0.95
C ILE A 98 -2.17 3.00 -1.60
N GLY A 99 -3.32 2.33 -1.70
CA GLY A 99 -3.44 0.98 -2.23
C GLY A 99 -4.15 0.93 -3.57
N VAL A 100 -3.56 0.26 -4.55
CA VAL A 100 -4.13 0.07 -5.89
C VAL A 100 -4.30 -1.42 -6.18
N ALA A 101 -5.51 -1.84 -6.58
CA ALA A 101 -5.80 -3.19 -7.04
C ALA A 101 -5.55 -3.27 -8.55
N PHE A 102 -4.55 -4.06 -8.99
CA PHE A 102 -4.34 -4.25 -10.43
C PHE A 102 -5.32 -5.24 -11.02
N GLU A 103 -5.73 -4.94 -12.25
CA GLU A 103 -6.67 -5.78 -12.99
C GLU A 103 -5.99 -7.02 -13.57
N ASP A 104 -6.73 -8.12 -13.54
CA ASP A 104 -6.48 -9.26 -14.39
C ASP A 104 -7.59 -9.33 -15.44
N LYS A 105 -7.21 -9.10 -16.71
CA LYS A 105 -8.17 -9.08 -17.82
C LYS A 105 -8.67 -10.48 -18.21
N ASP A 106 -7.88 -11.49 -17.87
CA ASP A 106 -8.19 -12.89 -18.20
C ASP A 106 -9.06 -13.55 -17.12
N ASP A 107 -8.94 -13.07 -15.86
CA ASP A 107 -9.73 -13.58 -14.74
C ASP A 107 -10.15 -12.47 -13.76
N GLN A 108 -11.41 -12.05 -13.87
CA GLN A 108 -11.99 -11.01 -13.01
C GLN A 108 -12.07 -11.42 -11.53
N THR A 109 -11.98 -12.71 -11.20
CA THR A 109 -11.93 -13.14 -9.78
C THR A 109 -10.65 -12.66 -9.10
N HIS A 110 -9.54 -12.57 -9.83
CA HIS A 110 -8.28 -12.01 -9.32
C HIS A 110 -8.41 -10.50 -9.06
N THR A 111 -9.05 -9.75 -9.95
CA THR A 111 -9.32 -8.31 -9.72
C THR A 111 -10.20 -8.11 -8.48
N GLN A 112 -11.26 -8.91 -8.33
CA GLN A 112 -12.14 -8.85 -7.17
C GLN A 112 -11.38 -9.20 -5.87
N ALA A 113 -10.50 -10.20 -5.91
CA ALA A 113 -9.67 -10.58 -4.77
C ALA A 113 -8.68 -9.46 -4.39
N ALA A 114 -8.06 -8.80 -5.39
CA ALA A 114 -7.18 -7.65 -5.14
C ALA A 114 -7.94 -6.50 -4.46
N VAL A 115 -9.13 -6.16 -4.95
CA VAL A 115 -10.00 -5.14 -4.33
C VAL A 115 -10.38 -5.55 -2.91
N ALA A 116 -10.89 -6.76 -2.71
CA ALA A 116 -11.29 -7.26 -1.40
C ALA A 116 -10.14 -7.23 -0.38
N SER A 117 -8.91 -7.50 -0.83
CA SER A 117 -7.70 -7.52 0.00
C SER A 117 -7.26 -6.14 0.50
N ILE A 118 -7.75 -5.05 -0.09
CA ILE A 118 -7.43 -3.69 0.37
C ILE A 118 -8.60 -3.01 1.08
N VAL A 119 -9.84 -3.30 0.70
CA VAL A 119 -11.02 -2.64 1.30
C VAL A 119 -11.54 -3.33 2.55
N ASN A 120 -11.30 -4.64 2.71
CA ASN A 120 -11.88 -5.45 3.79
C ASN A 120 -10.89 -5.80 4.91
N VAL A 121 -9.77 -5.08 5.03
CA VAL A 121 -8.79 -5.32 6.10
C VAL A 121 -9.21 -4.59 7.38
N PRO A 122 -9.49 -5.31 8.48
CA PRO A 122 -9.90 -4.66 9.72
C PRO A 122 -8.83 -3.72 10.26
N GLY A 123 -9.21 -2.48 10.57
CA GLY A 123 -8.30 -1.49 11.16
C GLY A 123 -7.30 -0.88 10.17
N THR A 124 -7.44 -1.15 8.87
CA THR A 124 -6.62 -0.53 7.83
C THR A 124 -6.87 0.97 7.75
N GLN A 125 -5.82 1.73 7.45
CA GLN A 125 -5.88 3.15 7.13
C GLN A 125 -5.39 3.42 5.70
N VAL A 126 -5.43 2.40 4.87
CA VAL A 126 -5.11 2.51 3.45
C VAL A 126 -6.09 3.45 2.75
N ILE A 127 -5.53 4.39 1.99
CA ILE A 127 -6.29 5.21 1.06
C ILE A 127 -6.44 4.39 -0.22
N TYR A 128 -7.63 3.94 -0.51
CA TYR A 128 -7.89 3.04 -1.65
C TYR A 128 -8.89 3.59 -2.65
N GLN A 129 -9.37 4.82 -2.43
CA GLN A 129 -10.35 5.47 -3.30
C GLN A 129 -10.25 6.99 -3.23
N ASP A 130 -10.80 7.64 -4.23
CA ASP A 130 -11.09 9.07 -4.31
C ASP A 130 -12.56 9.28 -4.74
N ASP A 131 -12.91 10.50 -5.17
CA ASP A 131 -14.24 10.81 -5.69
C ASP A 131 -14.59 10.00 -6.96
N GLY A 132 -13.61 9.52 -7.69
CA GLY A 132 -13.78 8.65 -8.87
C GLY A 132 -13.99 7.17 -8.52
N GLY A 133 -13.96 6.80 -7.23
CA GLY A 133 -14.14 5.43 -6.74
C GLY A 133 -12.83 4.72 -6.39
N ILE A 134 -12.90 3.40 -6.21
CA ILE A 134 -11.77 2.57 -5.82
C ILE A 134 -10.65 2.65 -6.87
N PHE A 135 -9.39 2.64 -6.43
CA PHE A 135 -8.22 2.62 -7.31
C PHE A 135 -8.03 1.23 -7.91
N ILE A 136 -8.48 1.02 -9.14
CA ILE A 136 -8.41 -0.26 -9.86
C ILE A 136 -7.71 -0.06 -11.20
N GLY A 137 -6.79 -0.96 -11.54
CA GLY A 137 -6.13 -1.01 -12.84
C GLY A 137 -5.27 0.22 -13.15
N ALA A 138 -5.04 0.48 -14.42
CA ALA A 138 -4.20 1.59 -14.89
C ALA A 138 -4.79 2.97 -14.54
N ASP A 139 -6.10 3.15 -14.70
CA ASP A 139 -6.78 4.38 -14.32
C ASP A 139 -6.67 4.62 -12.80
N GLY A 140 -6.94 3.58 -12.00
CA GLY A 140 -6.82 3.66 -10.55
C GLY A 140 -5.40 4.00 -10.10
N PHE A 141 -4.37 3.43 -10.73
CA PHE A 141 -2.98 3.77 -10.40
C PHE A 141 -2.66 5.24 -10.77
N THR A 142 -3.15 5.72 -11.90
CA THR A 142 -2.96 7.13 -12.31
C THR A 142 -3.64 8.08 -11.33
N ARG A 143 -4.87 7.78 -10.90
CA ARG A 143 -5.61 8.57 -9.90
C ARG A 143 -4.93 8.51 -8.52
N ALA A 144 -4.40 7.35 -8.11
CA ALA A 144 -3.61 7.21 -6.89
C ALA A 144 -2.34 8.08 -6.91
N CYS A 145 -1.64 8.15 -8.05
CA CYS A 145 -0.51 9.05 -8.24
C CYS A 145 -0.95 10.53 -8.19
N GLN A 146 -2.07 10.88 -8.83
CA GLN A 146 -2.63 12.24 -8.76
C GLN A 146 -3.00 12.61 -7.32
N PHE A 147 -3.62 11.70 -6.57
CA PHE A 147 -3.92 11.88 -5.15
C PHE A 147 -2.65 12.12 -4.32
N ALA A 148 -1.57 11.37 -4.60
CA ALA A 148 -0.29 11.53 -3.93
C ALA A 148 0.35 12.92 -4.16
N ILE A 149 0.09 13.56 -5.29
CA ILE A 149 0.56 14.91 -5.61
C ILE A 149 -0.31 16.00 -4.96
N SER A 150 -1.59 15.72 -4.68
CA SER A 150 -2.53 16.70 -4.14
C SER A 150 -2.12 17.23 -2.74
N ASP A 151 -2.68 18.37 -2.33
CA ASP A 151 -2.27 19.04 -1.09
C ASP A 151 -2.90 18.48 0.18
N GLU A 152 -4.01 17.74 0.07
CA GLU A 152 -4.72 17.22 1.23
C GLU A 152 -4.46 15.73 1.44
N LEU A 153 -3.85 15.41 2.59
CA LEU A 153 -3.66 14.03 3.05
C LEU A 153 -4.43 13.79 4.34
N PRO A 154 -5.15 12.67 4.48
CA PRO A 154 -5.84 12.37 5.71
C PRO A 154 -4.84 12.15 6.86
N ALA A 155 -5.25 12.53 8.07
CA ALA A 155 -4.49 12.23 9.26
C ALA A 155 -4.49 10.73 9.56
N ILE A 156 -3.34 10.19 9.94
CA ILE A 156 -3.22 8.82 10.43
C ILE A 156 -3.53 8.81 11.93
N LYS A 157 -4.29 7.81 12.36
CA LYS A 157 -4.51 7.53 13.77
C LYS A 157 -3.73 6.28 14.15
N LEU A 158 -3.02 6.30 15.28
CA LEU A 158 -2.48 5.06 15.82
C LEU A 158 -3.64 4.13 16.19
N PRO A 159 -3.73 2.96 15.56
CA PRO A 159 -4.77 2.03 15.91
C PRO A 159 -4.45 1.37 17.24
N GLU A 160 -5.48 0.95 17.96
CA GLU A 160 -5.31 0.17 19.18
C GLU A 160 -4.74 -1.21 18.83
N ALA A 161 -3.52 -1.49 19.33
CA ALA A 161 -2.88 -2.78 19.11
C ALA A 161 -3.63 -3.88 19.85
N ARG A 162 -3.83 -5.02 19.20
CA ARG A 162 -4.38 -6.22 19.83
C ARG A 162 -3.24 -7.18 20.16
N PRO A 163 -2.92 -7.39 21.44
CA PRO A 163 -1.83 -8.30 21.80
C PRO A 163 -2.17 -9.75 21.38
N GLN A 164 -1.13 -10.49 21.06
CA GLN A 164 -1.27 -11.91 20.80
C GLN A 164 -1.78 -12.62 22.08
N VAL A 165 -2.81 -13.44 21.94
CA VAL A 165 -3.32 -14.28 23.01
C VAL A 165 -2.89 -15.72 22.76
N ARG A 166 -2.23 -16.34 23.75
CA ARG A 166 -1.93 -17.76 23.76
C ARG A 166 -2.83 -18.46 24.78
N MET A 167 -3.50 -19.51 24.38
CA MET A 167 -4.35 -20.30 25.25
C MET A 167 -4.17 -21.81 24.96
N SER A 168 -4.58 -22.66 25.89
CA SER A 168 -4.60 -24.11 25.67
C SER A 168 -5.66 -24.50 24.62
N LEU A 169 -5.50 -25.68 24.02
CA LEU A 169 -6.51 -26.21 23.09
C LEU A 169 -7.87 -26.36 23.77
N ALA A 170 -7.90 -26.81 25.03
CA ALA A 170 -9.13 -26.97 25.80
C ALA A 170 -9.86 -25.63 26.00
N ASP A 171 -9.11 -24.56 26.37
CA ASP A 171 -9.68 -23.23 26.53
C ASP A 171 -10.19 -22.67 25.20
N ALA A 172 -9.48 -22.92 24.09
CA ALA A 172 -9.90 -22.49 22.76
C ALA A 172 -11.22 -23.17 22.34
N ILE A 173 -11.36 -24.47 22.62
CA ILE A 173 -12.59 -25.23 22.36
C ILE A 173 -13.74 -24.67 23.23
N ALA A 174 -13.50 -24.46 24.51
CA ALA A 174 -14.52 -23.94 25.43
C ALA A 174 -15.00 -22.52 25.05
N LYS A 175 -14.15 -21.69 24.43
CA LYS A 175 -14.53 -20.34 23.98
C LYS A 175 -15.17 -20.31 22.59
N GLY A 176 -15.03 -21.35 21.81
CA GLY A 176 -15.56 -21.45 20.45
C GLY A 176 -16.96 -22.06 20.35
N GLY A 177 -17.55 -22.49 21.46
CA GLY A 177 -18.87 -23.15 21.56
C GLY A 177 -20.01 -22.23 21.95
#